data_aed2f5b82f899c3220b04c37e600ed35
#
_entry.id   aed2f5b82f899c3220b04c37e600ed35
#
_cell.length_a   1.000
_cell.length_b   1.000
_cell.length_c   1.000
_cell.angle_alpha   90.00
_cell.angle_beta   90.00
_cell.angle_gamma   90.00
#
_symmetry.space_group_name_H-M   'P 1'
#
loop_
_entity.id
_entity.type
_entity.pdbx_description
1 polymer ?
#
loop_
_entity_poly.entity_id
_entity_poly.type
_entity_poly.pdbx_seq_one_letter_code
_entity_poly.pdbx_strand_id
1 'polypeptide(L)'
;LKKTFISTSELTYAAMFIALMAVGANMAAIVTIGSVPLTFQTVVAVLAGVTLGKKVGTFSMLGYILLGFTGAPVFAGFSNGFAAIASPTFGFIISFLFIAFFSGLILEKTNNKTKSAFFAAGFVGLLFNYGIGVPYVYFYTFFILGVTDASITAISLGMVPFFIKDTILVFLAASLAAQLHARRIIRPSLQKAV
;
A
#
# COMPACT_ATOMS: atom_id res chain seq x y z
N LEU A 1 14.11 11.46 29.61
CA LEU A 1 13.17 10.44 29.09
C LEU A 1 13.70 9.97 27.72
N LYS A 2 14.01 8.69 27.55
CA LYS A 2 14.39 8.13 26.23
C LYS A 2 13.23 8.36 25.25
N LYS A 3 13.46 9.10 24.18
CA LYS A 3 12.48 9.20 23.06
C LYS A 3 12.29 7.79 22.50
N THR A 4 11.14 7.19 22.74
CA THR A 4 10.78 5.90 22.14
C THR A 4 10.62 6.09 20.63
N PHE A 5 11.11 5.14 19.82
CA PHE A 5 11.04 5.22 18.37
C PHE A 5 9.59 5.33 17.87
N ILE A 6 8.65 4.63 18.51
CA ILE A 6 7.21 4.67 18.27
C ILE A 6 6.52 4.76 19.65
N SER A 7 5.56 5.66 19.80
CA SER A 7 4.71 5.77 20.99
C SER A 7 3.64 4.67 21.02
N THR A 8 3.05 4.42 22.20
CA THR A 8 1.96 3.44 22.35
C THR A 8 0.76 3.76 21.45
N SER A 9 0.42 5.04 21.34
CA SER A 9 -0.66 5.49 20.44
C SER A 9 -0.35 5.21 18.97
N GLU A 10 0.88 5.50 18.53
CA GLU A 10 1.32 5.19 17.16
C GLU A 10 1.31 3.68 16.88
N LEU A 11 1.68 2.86 17.86
CA LEU A 11 1.62 1.41 17.74
C LEU A 11 0.17 0.91 17.58
N THR A 12 -0.78 1.50 18.32
CA THR A 12 -2.21 1.18 18.17
C THR A 12 -2.71 1.49 16.77
N TYR A 13 -2.40 2.68 16.25
CA TYR A 13 -2.78 3.03 14.88
C TYR A 13 -2.09 2.15 13.84
N ALA A 14 -0.83 1.81 14.04
CA ALA A 14 -0.12 0.87 13.17
C ALA A 14 -0.81 -0.49 13.12
N ALA A 15 -1.20 -1.04 14.28
CA ALA A 15 -1.93 -2.31 14.38
C ALA A 15 -3.29 -2.26 13.67
N MET A 16 -4.02 -1.14 13.77
CA MET A 16 -5.27 -0.95 13.04
C MET A 16 -5.05 -1.00 11.51
N PHE A 17 -4.00 -0.35 11.02
CA PHE A 17 -3.69 -0.38 9.59
C PHE A 17 -3.17 -1.75 9.11
N ILE A 18 -2.47 -2.51 9.95
CA ILE A 18 -2.12 -3.91 9.67
C ILE A 18 -3.39 -4.75 9.49
N ALA A 19 -4.37 -4.60 10.39
CA ALA A 19 -5.65 -5.28 10.28
C ALA A 19 -6.43 -4.85 9.02
N LEU A 20 -6.47 -3.54 8.72
CA LEU A 20 -7.09 -3.03 7.50
C LEU A 20 -6.42 -3.56 6.23
N MET A 21 -5.10 -3.74 6.23
CA MET A 21 -4.38 -4.37 5.12
C MET A 21 -4.82 -5.82 4.91
N ALA A 22 -4.96 -6.61 5.98
CA ALA A 22 -5.42 -8.00 5.90
C ALA A 22 -6.86 -8.09 5.39
N VAL A 23 -7.75 -7.20 5.87
CA VAL A 23 -9.12 -7.08 5.36
C VAL A 23 -9.12 -6.66 3.90
N GLY A 24 -8.39 -5.60 3.55
CA GLY A 24 -8.30 -5.09 2.18
C GLY A 24 -7.68 -6.08 1.17
N ALA A 25 -6.82 -6.97 1.64
CA ALA A 25 -6.26 -8.07 0.85
C ALA A 25 -7.35 -9.08 0.44
N ASN A 26 -8.31 -9.37 1.34
CA ASN A 26 -9.19 -10.53 1.20
C ASN A 26 -10.63 -10.17 0.84
N MET A 27 -11.08 -8.92 1.01
CA MET A 27 -12.45 -8.50 0.71
C MET A 27 -12.90 -8.78 -0.75
N ALA A 28 -11.99 -8.63 -1.71
CA ALA A 28 -12.29 -8.82 -3.13
C ALA A 28 -11.40 -9.87 -3.78
N ALA A 29 -10.58 -10.59 -3.02
CA ALA A 29 -9.61 -11.55 -3.54
C ALA A 29 -10.24 -12.76 -4.27
N ILE A 30 -11.53 -12.98 -4.12
CA ILE A 30 -12.30 -14.00 -4.86
C ILE A 30 -12.35 -13.63 -6.35
N VAL A 31 -12.31 -12.34 -6.69
CA VAL A 31 -12.28 -11.88 -8.08
C VAL A 31 -10.84 -11.74 -8.51
N THR A 32 -10.44 -12.55 -9.49
CA THR A 32 -9.09 -12.51 -10.08
C THR A 32 -9.16 -12.12 -11.56
N ILE A 33 -8.14 -11.40 -12.02
CA ILE A 33 -7.92 -11.11 -13.44
C ILE A 33 -6.56 -11.70 -13.79
N GLY A 34 -6.53 -12.77 -14.59
CA GLY A 34 -5.32 -13.56 -14.77
C GLY A 34 -4.87 -14.19 -13.46
N SER A 35 -3.59 -14.04 -13.12
CA SER A 35 -2.98 -14.56 -11.87
C SER A 35 -3.00 -13.55 -10.71
N VAL A 36 -3.59 -12.37 -10.89
CA VAL A 36 -3.57 -11.30 -9.88
C VAL A 36 -4.96 -11.12 -9.26
N PRO A 37 -5.11 -11.28 -7.93
CA PRO A 37 -6.38 -11.05 -7.26
C PRO A 37 -6.68 -9.55 -7.13
N LEU A 38 -7.96 -9.21 -7.17
CA LEU A 38 -8.44 -7.86 -6.94
C LEU A 38 -8.40 -7.57 -5.44
N THR A 39 -7.71 -6.49 -5.04
CA THR A 39 -7.57 -6.12 -3.62
C THR A 39 -7.82 -4.63 -3.39
N PHE A 40 -8.01 -4.23 -2.13
CA PHE A 40 -8.08 -2.84 -1.69
C PHE A 40 -6.79 -2.36 -1.00
N GLN A 41 -5.73 -3.16 -1.03
CA GLN A 41 -4.49 -2.90 -0.29
C GLN A 41 -3.79 -1.61 -0.71
N THR A 42 -3.76 -1.28 -2.00
CA THR A 42 -3.18 -0.03 -2.52
C THR A 42 -3.79 1.20 -1.83
N VAL A 43 -5.11 1.20 -1.69
CA VAL A 43 -5.86 2.28 -1.02
C VAL A 43 -5.50 2.37 0.45
N VAL A 44 -5.43 1.22 1.14
CA VAL A 44 -5.08 1.18 2.58
C VAL A 44 -3.64 1.66 2.79
N ALA A 45 -2.70 1.27 1.92
CA ALA A 45 -1.31 1.71 2.00
C ALA A 45 -1.16 3.23 1.79
N VAL A 46 -1.89 3.81 0.82
CA VAL A 46 -1.95 5.27 0.64
C VAL A 46 -2.54 5.94 1.88
N LEU A 47 -3.67 5.44 2.38
CA LEU A 47 -4.30 5.97 3.59
C LEU A 47 -3.37 5.91 4.80
N ALA A 48 -2.63 4.82 4.99
CA ALA A 48 -1.63 4.72 6.05
C ALA A 48 -0.58 5.85 5.95
N GLY A 49 -0.04 6.07 4.75
CA GLY A 49 0.93 7.14 4.52
C GLY A 49 0.37 8.53 4.79
N VAL A 50 -0.80 8.86 4.21
CA VAL A 50 -1.38 10.21 4.30
C VAL A 50 -1.99 10.53 5.67
N THR A 51 -2.37 9.53 6.48
CA THR A 51 -2.97 9.73 7.80
C THR A 51 -1.98 9.60 8.94
N LEU A 52 -1.10 8.60 8.90
CA LEU A 52 -0.13 8.31 9.95
C LEU A 52 1.24 8.95 9.71
N GLY A 53 1.47 9.46 8.48
CA GLY A 53 2.77 9.96 8.05
C GLY A 53 3.72 8.85 7.60
N LYS A 54 4.85 9.27 7.02
CA LYS A 54 5.81 8.33 6.41
C LYS A 54 6.33 7.26 7.38
N LYS A 55 6.63 7.63 8.64
CA LYS A 55 7.26 6.75 9.62
C LYS A 55 6.30 5.65 10.08
N VAL A 56 5.14 6.02 10.62
CA VAL A 56 4.19 5.08 11.20
C VAL A 56 3.46 4.30 10.10
N GLY A 57 3.13 4.97 8.97
CA GLY A 57 2.53 4.32 7.82
C GLY A 57 3.43 3.23 7.24
N THR A 58 4.73 3.50 7.03
CA THR A 58 5.68 2.49 6.56
C THR A 58 5.88 1.37 7.58
N PHE A 59 5.95 1.71 8.88
CA PHE A 59 6.02 0.71 9.94
C PHE A 59 4.80 -0.22 9.94
N SER A 60 3.60 0.30 9.67
CA SER A 60 2.38 -0.52 9.53
C SER A 60 2.49 -1.50 8.36
N MET A 61 2.98 -1.05 7.21
CA MET A 61 3.17 -1.92 6.05
C MET A 61 4.23 -2.99 6.31
N LEU A 62 5.33 -2.62 6.97
CA LEU A 62 6.35 -3.59 7.38
C LEU A 62 5.77 -4.63 8.35
N GLY A 63 5.01 -4.18 9.35
CA GLY A 63 4.33 -5.07 10.31
C GLY A 63 3.36 -6.04 9.62
N TYR A 64 2.60 -5.58 8.61
CA TYR A 64 1.74 -6.43 7.80
C TYR A 64 2.53 -7.52 7.06
N ILE A 65 3.64 -7.16 6.40
CA ILE A 65 4.49 -8.11 5.68
C ILE A 65 5.10 -9.14 6.64
N LEU A 66 5.64 -8.68 7.77
CA LEU A 66 6.23 -9.57 8.77
C LEU A 66 5.19 -10.51 9.36
N LEU A 67 3.99 -10.01 9.67
CA LEU A 67 2.88 -10.85 10.17
C LEU A 67 2.51 -11.94 9.15
N GLY A 68 2.46 -11.62 7.86
CA GLY A 68 2.20 -12.61 6.81
C GLY A 68 3.30 -13.67 6.74
N PHE A 69 4.58 -13.27 6.89
CA PHE A 69 5.70 -14.22 6.89
C PHE A 69 5.74 -15.14 8.10
N THR A 70 5.19 -14.72 9.26
CA THR A 70 5.07 -15.62 10.43
C THR A 70 4.01 -16.71 10.26
N GLY A 71 3.29 -16.72 9.13
CA GLY A 71 2.27 -17.74 8.83
C GLY A 71 0.84 -17.26 9.06
N ALA A 72 0.61 -16.02 9.47
CA ALA A 72 -0.74 -15.48 9.57
C ALA A 72 -1.36 -15.32 8.17
N PRO A 73 -2.61 -15.77 7.93
CA PRO A 73 -3.26 -15.77 6.62
C PRO A 73 -3.78 -14.36 6.26
N VAL A 74 -2.86 -13.41 6.08
CA VAL A 74 -3.18 -11.99 5.88
C VAL A 74 -2.99 -11.51 4.44
N PHE A 75 -2.25 -12.25 3.60
CA PHE A 75 -2.08 -11.90 2.19
C PHE A 75 -3.33 -12.26 1.38
N ALA A 76 -3.39 -11.77 0.13
CA ALA A 76 -4.54 -12.01 -0.74
C ALA A 76 -4.84 -13.51 -0.92
N GLY A 77 -6.14 -13.88 -0.87
CA GLY A 77 -6.57 -15.27 -0.89
C GLY A 77 -6.21 -16.04 0.38
N PHE A 78 -6.10 -15.34 1.51
CA PHE A 78 -5.68 -15.90 2.81
C PHE A 78 -4.33 -16.61 2.77
N SER A 79 -3.49 -16.26 1.80
CA SER A 79 -2.14 -16.82 1.69
C SER A 79 -1.22 -16.26 2.78
N ASN A 80 -0.11 -16.98 3.03
CA ASN A 80 0.83 -16.65 4.09
C ASN A 80 2.22 -17.26 3.83
N GLY A 81 3.14 -16.94 4.73
CA GLY A 81 4.47 -17.52 4.76
C GLY A 81 5.37 -17.05 3.62
N PHE A 82 6.55 -17.66 3.55
CA PHE A 82 7.56 -17.31 2.56
C PHE A 82 7.19 -17.74 1.13
N ALA A 83 6.21 -18.64 0.95
CA ALA A 83 5.68 -18.99 -0.36
C ALA A 83 5.10 -17.77 -1.12
N ALA A 84 4.68 -16.73 -0.40
CA ALA A 84 4.22 -15.48 -1.00
C ALA A 84 5.31 -14.80 -1.86
N ILE A 85 6.60 -15.01 -1.56
CA ILE A 85 7.72 -14.49 -2.37
C ILE A 85 7.67 -15.07 -3.78
N ALA A 86 7.33 -16.34 -3.91
CA ALA A 86 7.17 -17.01 -5.19
C ALA A 86 5.76 -16.84 -5.79
N SER A 87 5.11 -15.68 -5.57
CA SER A 87 3.83 -15.34 -6.17
C SER A 87 3.97 -14.12 -7.08
N PRO A 88 3.16 -13.98 -8.14
CA PRO A 88 3.22 -12.82 -9.04
C PRO A 88 2.90 -11.50 -8.33
N THR A 89 2.22 -11.56 -7.19
CA THR A 89 1.75 -10.38 -6.44
C THR A 89 2.76 -9.85 -5.43
N PHE A 90 3.89 -10.51 -5.21
CA PHE A 90 4.85 -10.12 -4.17
C PHE A 90 5.47 -8.73 -4.40
N GLY A 91 5.69 -8.35 -5.66
CA GLY A 91 6.16 -7.01 -6.00
C GLY A 91 5.21 -5.92 -5.51
N PHE A 92 3.89 -6.16 -5.58
CA PHE A 92 2.89 -5.25 -5.04
C PHE A 92 2.93 -5.22 -3.51
N ILE A 93 3.15 -6.36 -2.83
CA ILE A 93 3.31 -6.42 -1.37
C ILE A 93 4.49 -5.56 -0.92
N ILE A 94 5.64 -5.66 -1.58
CA ILE A 94 6.81 -4.82 -1.30
C ILE A 94 6.51 -3.35 -1.57
N SER A 95 5.79 -3.04 -2.65
CA SER A 95 5.47 -1.66 -3.02
C SER A 95 4.70 -0.89 -1.94
N PHE A 96 3.93 -1.59 -1.07
CA PHE A 96 3.18 -0.94 0.01
C PHE A 96 4.06 -0.16 0.98
N LEU A 97 5.31 -0.60 1.21
CA LEU A 97 6.29 0.16 2.00
C LEU A 97 6.57 1.52 1.37
N PHE A 98 6.83 1.51 0.07
CA PHE A 98 7.14 2.72 -0.70
C PHE A 98 5.92 3.62 -0.84
N ILE A 99 4.74 3.05 -1.07
CA ILE A 99 3.48 3.79 -1.12
C ILE A 99 3.28 4.58 0.17
N ALA A 100 3.30 3.91 1.32
CA ALA A 100 3.08 4.56 2.61
C ALA A 100 4.18 5.60 2.91
N PHE A 101 5.44 5.29 2.61
CA PHE A 101 6.55 6.21 2.83
C PHE A 101 6.41 7.48 1.98
N PHE A 102 6.27 7.35 0.67
CA PHE A 102 6.29 8.51 -0.23
C PHE A 102 4.99 9.30 -0.17
N SER A 103 3.83 8.67 -0.01
CA SER A 103 2.57 9.37 0.22
C SER A 103 2.62 10.19 1.52
N GLY A 104 3.16 9.62 2.59
CA GLY A 104 3.36 10.33 3.86
C GLY A 104 4.38 11.45 3.74
N LEU A 105 5.51 11.21 3.06
CA LEU A 105 6.58 12.20 2.85
C LEU A 105 6.09 13.44 2.10
N ILE A 106 5.25 13.27 1.08
CA ILE A 106 4.67 14.38 0.33
C ILE A 106 3.85 15.28 1.26
N LEU A 107 2.97 14.69 2.07
CA LEU A 107 2.15 15.49 2.98
C LEU A 107 2.97 16.12 4.11
N GLU A 108 4.01 15.45 4.61
CA GLU A 108 4.89 16.03 5.62
C GLU A 108 5.66 17.24 5.09
N LYS A 109 6.11 17.19 3.82
CA LYS A 109 6.84 18.31 3.18
C LYS A 109 5.92 19.42 2.67
N THR A 110 4.62 19.18 2.55
CA THR A 110 3.67 20.18 2.06
C THR A 110 3.18 21.04 3.21
N ASN A 111 3.49 22.35 3.18
CA ASN A 111 3.10 23.30 4.21
C ASN A 111 1.58 23.47 4.28
N ASN A 112 0.90 23.58 3.13
CA ASN A 112 -0.54 23.72 3.05
C ASN A 112 -1.20 22.43 2.54
N LYS A 113 -1.85 21.70 3.44
CA LYS A 113 -2.47 20.39 3.17
C LYS A 113 -3.81 20.52 2.45
N THR A 114 -3.73 20.98 1.21
CA THR A 114 -4.88 21.10 0.30
C THR A 114 -5.31 19.74 -0.25
N LYS A 115 -6.52 19.66 -0.84
CA LYS A 115 -6.98 18.46 -1.53
C LYS A 115 -5.99 18.00 -2.61
N SER A 116 -5.37 18.95 -3.34
CA SER A 116 -4.38 18.64 -4.37
C SER A 116 -3.14 17.96 -3.81
N ALA A 117 -2.70 18.31 -2.59
CA ALA A 117 -1.59 17.63 -1.93
C ALA A 117 -1.91 16.16 -1.61
N PHE A 118 -3.14 15.87 -1.15
CA PHE A 118 -3.59 14.50 -0.92
C PHE A 118 -3.68 13.70 -2.22
N PHE A 119 -4.18 14.31 -3.31
CA PHE A 119 -4.23 13.68 -4.63
C PHE A 119 -2.83 13.41 -5.18
N ALA A 120 -1.89 14.35 -5.05
CA ALA A 120 -0.49 14.15 -5.43
C ALA A 120 0.15 13.00 -4.65
N ALA A 121 -0.09 12.93 -3.33
CA ALA A 121 0.37 11.83 -2.49
C ALA A 121 -0.20 10.47 -2.94
N GLY A 122 -1.50 10.41 -3.26
CA GLY A 122 -2.14 9.20 -3.80
C GLY A 122 -1.58 8.81 -5.16
N PHE A 123 -1.40 9.76 -6.06
CA PHE A 123 -0.84 9.50 -7.40
C PHE A 123 0.59 8.96 -7.33
N VAL A 124 1.45 9.54 -6.49
CA VAL A 124 2.81 9.02 -6.29
C VAL A 124 2.76 7.60 -5.70
N GLY A 125 1.81 7.32 -4.79
CA GLY A 125 1.57 5.97 -4.32
C GLY A 125 1.27 4.98 -5.46
N LEU A 126 0.41 5.35 -6.41
CA LEU A 126 0.12 4.55 -7.60
C LEU A 126 1.35 4.31 -8.48
N LEU A 127 2.19 5.34 -8.67
CA LEU A 127 3.44 5.20 -9.44
C LEU A 127 4.36 4.14 -8.81
N PHE A 128 4.52 4.16 -7.49
CA PHE A 128 5.32 3.12 -6.80
C PHE A 128 4.65 1.75 -6.86
N ASN A 129 3.31 1.67 -6.74
CA ASN A 129 2.60 0.40 -6.82
C ASN A 129 2.86 -0.32 -8.14
N TYR A 130 2.62 0.37 -9.25
CA TYR A 130 2.75 -0.22 -10.58
C TYR A 130 4.20 -0.22 -11.07
N GLY A 131 5.01 0.75 -10.68
CA GLY A 131 6.43 0.82 -11.01
C GLY A 131 7.28 -0.29 -10.38
N ILE A 132 6.82 -0.89 -9.26
CA ILE A 132 7.48 -2.04 -8.62
C ILE A 132 6.72 -3.32 -8.96
N GLY A 133 5.39 -3.30 -8.89
CA GLY A 133 4.55 -4.49 -9.07
C GLY A 133 4.65 -5.07 -10.48
N VAL A 134 4.52 -4.24 -11.52
CA VAL A 134 4.52 -4.72 -12.92
C VAL A 134 5.87 -5.33 -13.33
N PRO A 135 7.03 -4.69 -13.06
CA PRO A 135 8.32 -5.32 -13.31
C PRO A 135 8.51 -6.65 -12.55
N TYR A 136 7.96 -6.75 -11.33
CA TYR A 136 8.02 -8.01 -10.58
C TYR A 136 7.15 -9.11 -11.22
N VAL A 137 5.95 -8.80 -11.72
CA VAL A 137 5.12 -9.76 -12.47
C VAL A 137 5.87 -10.26 -13.70
N TYR A 138 6.55 -9.35 -14.43
CA TYR A 138 7.38 -9.74 -15.57
C TYR A 138 8.52 -10.66 -15.14
N PHE A 139 9.27 -10.32 -14.10
CA PHE A 139 10.34 -11.15 -13.55
C PHE A 139 9.81 -12.53 -13.14
N TYR A 140 8.69 -12.59 -12.43
CA TYR A 140 8.04 -13.84 -12.02
C TYR A 140 7.66 -14.70 -13.23
N THR A 141 7.03 -14.10 -14.25
CA THR A 141 6.59 -14.81 -15.44
C THR A 141 7.78 -15.35 -16.24
N PHE A 142 8.82 -14.55 -16.39
CA PHE A 142 10.00 -14.93 -17.17
C PHE A 142 10.88 -15.97 -16.45
N PHE A 143 11.26 -15.68 -15.19
CA PHE A 143 12.26 -16.49 -14.46
C PHE A 143 11.64 -17.64 -13.65
N ILE A 144 10.45 -17.47 -13.10
CA ILE A 144 9.85 -18.48 -12.22
C ILE A 144 8.92 -19.40 -13.00
N LEU A 145 8.09 -18.86 -13.90
CA LEU A 145 7.22 -19.67 -14.76
C LEU A 145 7.92 -20.19 -16.02
N GLY A 146 9.11 -19.67 -16.37
CA GLY A 146 9.86 -20.10 -17.55
C GLY A 146 9.26 -19.66 -18.89
N VAL A 147 8.39 -18.66 -18.90
CA VAL A 147 7.77 -18.11 -20.12
C VAL A 147 8.75 -17.15 -20.78
N THR A 148 9.61 -17.66 -21.66
CA THR A 148 10.73 -16.90 -22.26
C THR A 148 10.29 -15.85 -23.29
N ASP A 149 9.07 -15.94 -23.82
CA ASP A 149 8.45 -14.98 -24.73
C ASP A 149 7.53 -13.98 -23.98
N ALA A 150 7.65 -13.89 -22.65
CA ALA A 150 6.87 -12.95 -21.85
C ALA A 150 7.12 -11.49 -22.31
N SER A 151 6.03 -10.78 -22.57
CA SER A 151 6.07 -9.37 -22.98
C SER A 151 5.70 -8.45 -21.83
N ILE A 152 6.60 -7.53 -21.47
CA ILE A 152 6.31 -6.50 -20.47
C ILE A 152 5.11 -5.63 -20.88
N THR A 153 4.93 -5.39 -22.19
CA THR A 153 3.79 -4.64 -22.71
C THR A 153 2.48 -5.38 -22.50
N ALA A 154 2.44 -6.69 -22.79
CA ALA A 154 1.25 -7.51 -22.56
C ALA A 154 0.87 -7.58 -21.07
N ILE A 155 1.87 -7.73 -20.18
CA ILE A 155 1.66 -7.72 -18.73
C ILE A 155 1.14 -6.35 -18.28
N SER A 156 1.73 -5.24 -18.78
CA SER A 156 1.27 -3.89 -18.44
C SER A 156 -0.18 -3.64 -18.88
N LEU A 157 -0.54 -4.08 -20.07
CA LEU A 157 -1.94 -4.00 -20.56
C LEU A 157 -2.90 -4.82 -19.69
N GLY A 158 -2.48 -6.00 -19.25
CA GLY A 158 -3.25 -6.83 -18.32
C GLY A 158 -3.48 -6.18 -16.95
N MET A 159 -2.62 -5.22 -16.55
CA MET A 159 -2.78 -4.47 -15.30
C MET A 159 -3.68 -3.22 -15.42
N VAL A 160 -4.12 -2.84 -16.63
CA VAL A 160 -4.97 -1.66 -16.84
C VAL A 160 -6.26 -1.68 -16.03
N PRO A 161 -7.03 -2.77 -15.94
CA PRO A 161 -8.25 -2.81 -15.11
C PRO A 161 -7.97 -2.52 -13.63
N PHE A 162 -6.87 -3.06 -13.10
CA PHE A 162 -6.43 -2.81 -11.73
C PHE A 162 -6.02 -1.35 -11.52
N PHE A 163 -5.27 -0.78 -12.48
CA PHE A 163 -4.85 0.62 -12.45
C PHE A 163 -6.04 1.57 -12.43
N ILE A 164 -7.06 1.33 -13.27
CA ILE A 164 -8.27 2.14 -13.30
C ILE A 164 -9.00 2.06 -11.96
N LYS A 165 -9.23 0.85 -11.44
CA LYS A 165 -9.85 0.63 -10.13
C LYS A 165 -9.07 1.34 -9.01
N ASP A 166 -7.75 1.11 -8.94
CA ASP A 166 -6.92 1.71 -7.89
C ASP A 166 -6.89 3.23 -7.98
N THR A 167 -6.85 3.79 -9.20
CA THR A 167 -6.90 5.24 -9.40
C THR A 167 -8.18 5.83 -8.83
N ILE A 168 -9.34 5.28 -9.16
CA ILE A 168 -10.63 5.75 -8.66
C ILE A 168 -10.66 5.68 -7.13
N LEU A 169 -10.30 4.53 -6.57
CA LEU A 169 -10.36 4.30 -5.13
C LEU A 169 -9.37 5.16 -4.35
N VAL A 170 -8.15 5.32 -4.86
CA VAL A 170 -7.12 6.17 -4.23
C VAL A 170 -7.55 7.63 -4.23
N PHE A 171 -8.12 8.14 -5.30
CA PHE A 171 -8.61 9.53 -5.33
C PHE A 171 -9.84 9.74 -4.43
N LEU A 172 -10.74 8.77 -4.32
CA LEU A 172 -11.85 8.80 -3.35
C LEU A 172 -11.30 8.82 -1.91
N ALA A 173 -10.35 7.93 -1.59
CA ALA A 173 -9.72 7.87 -0.28
C ALA A 173 -8.92 9.14 0.04
N ALA A 174 -8.18 9.69 -0.91
CA ALA A 174 -7.47 10.96 -0.76
C ALA A 174 -8.43 12.13 -0.50
N SER A 175 -9.58 12.17 -1.19
CA SER A 175 -10.63 13.16 -0.94
C SER A 175 -11.21 13.05 0.46
N LEU A 176 -11.48 11.82 0.92
CA LEU A 176 -11.95 11.56 2.28
C LEU A 176 -10.89 11.98 3.32
N ALA A 177 -9.64 11.57 3.13
CA ALA A 177 -8.55 11.95 4.04
C ALA A 177 -8.36 13.46 4.13
N ALA A 178 -8.47 14.18 3.00
CA ALA A 178 -8.42 15.64 2.97
C ALA A 178 -9.57 16.29 3.77
N GLN A 179 -10.80 15.74 3.65
CA GLN A 179 -11.95 16.23 4.41
C GLN A 179 -11.80 15.97 5.92
N LEU A 180 -11.35 14.76 6.31
CA LEU A 180 -11.10 14.41 7.70
C LEU A 180 -10.00 15.29 8.31
N HIS A 181 -8.97 15.62 7.53
CA HIS A 181 -7.93 16.54 7.93
C HIS A 181 -8.47 17.96 8.12
N ALA A 182 -9.26 18.48 7.18
CA ALA A 182 -9.88 19.80 7.27
C ALA A 182 -10.81 19.93 8.51
N ARG A 183 -11.50 18.85 8.88
CA ARG A 183 -12.34 18.77 10.09
C ARG A 183 -11.55 18.50 11.37
N ARG A 184 -10.22 18.46 11.32
CA ARG A 184 -9.31 18.17 12.45
C ARG A 184 -9.57 16.82 13.15
N ILE A 185 -10.24 15.88 12.49
CA ILE A 185 -10.47 14.52 13.00
C ILE A 185 -9.16 13.75 12.95
N ILE A 186 -8.42 13.85 11.85
CA ILE A 186 -7.05 13.35 11.74
C ILE A 186 -6.12 14.51 12.12
N ARG A 187 -5.55 14.44 13.31
CA ARG A 187 -4.58 15.44 13.76
C ARG A 187 -3.19 15.10 13.24
N PRO A 188 -2.45 16.08 12.69
CA PRO A 188 -1.04 15.91 12.34
C PRO A 188 -0.12 15.75 13.55
N SER A 189 -0.66 15.54 14.75
CA SER A 189 0.12 15.44 15.99
C SER A 189 1.09 14.26 16.00
N LEU A 190 0.86 13.26 15.15
CA LEU A 190 1.82 12.18 14.90
C LEU A 190 3.02 12.65 14.03
N GLN A 191 2.93 13.86 13.44
CA GLN A 191 3.97 14.46 12.60
C GLN A 191 4.87 15.46 13.34
N LYS A 192 4.57 15.80 14.61
CA LYS A 192 5.39 16.69 15.44
C LYS A 192 6.23 15.91 16.45
N ALA A 193 7.16 15.11 15.97
CA ALA A 193 8.25 14.57 16.78
C ALA A 193 9.53 14.56 15.93
N VAL A 194 9.93 15.73 15.49
CA VAL A 194 11.31 16.03 15.06
C VAL A 194 11.80 17.23 15.85
#